data_7c525e057c97d6d4798350e3acee3b3a
#
_entry.id   7c525e057c97d6d4798350e3acee3b3a
#
_cell.length_a   1.000
_cell.length_b   1.000
_cell.length_c   1.000
_cell.angle_alpha   90.00
_cell.angle_beta   90.00
_cell.angle_gamma   90.00
#
_symmetry.space_group_name_H-M   'P 1'
#
loop_
_entity.id
_entity.type
_entity.pdbx_description
1 polymer ?
#
loop_
_entity_poly.entity_id
_entity_poly.type
_entity_poly.pdbx_seq_one_letter_code
_entity_poly.pdbx_strand_id
1 'polypeptide(L)'
;MSEYAGELIMREKKGILIVVSGFSGAGKGTLMKKLMQDYDNYALSISATTRQPRVGEEDGREYFFTTKEEFEKMIARDELIEYARYVENYYGTPKQYVMEQLEAGKDVILEIEIQGALKVKEKYPDTLLMFVTPPSAAVLKERLVGR
;
A
#
# COMPACT_ATOMS: atom_id res chain seq x y z
N MET A 1 -36.09 -11.53 -22.19
CA MET A 1 -35.80 -11.74 -20.74
C MET A 1 -34.42 -12.35 -20.48
N SER A 2 -33.79 -12.97 -21.46
CA SER A 2 -32.46 -13.61 -21.30
C SER A 2 -31.26 -12.70 -21.55
N GLU A 3 -31.42 -11.56 -22.25
CA GLU A 3 -30.29 -10.65 -22.58
C GLU A 3 -29.84 -9.81 -21.39
N TYR A 4 -30.76 -9.42 -20.50
CA TYR A 4 -30.42 -8.61 -19.33
C TYR A 4 -29.73 -9.40 -18.20
N ALA A 5 -29.93 -10.70 -18.14
CA ALA A 5 -29.25 -11.54 -17.15
C ALA A 5 -27.78 -11.83 -17.51
N GLY A 6 -27.43 -11.81 -18.82
CA GLY A 6 -26.06 -11.97 -19.30
C GLY A 6 -25.17 -10.77 -19.05
N GLU A 7 -25.71 -9.54 -19.17
CA GLU A 7 -24.93 -8.32 -18.91
C GLU A 7 -24.64 -8.07 -17.44
N LEU A 8 -25.48 -8.55 -16.53
CA LEU A 8 -25.23 -8.43 -15.09
C LEU A 8 -24.11 -9.37 -14.59
N ILE A 9 -23.81 -10.44 -15.32
CA ILE A 9 -22.80 -11.44 -14.93
C ILE A 9 -21.40 -11.05 -15.42
N MET A 10 -21.31 -10.13 -16.39
CA MET A 10 -20.06 -9.70 -17.04
C MET A 10 -19.50 -8.36 -16.54
N ARG A 11 -20.02 -7.79 -15.45
CA ARG A 11 -19.30 -6.73 -14.77
C ARG A 11 -18.12 -7.38 -14.05
N GLU A 12 -16.97 -7.33 -14.67
CA GLU A 12 -15.71 -7.67 -14.02
C GLU A 12 -15.65 -6.94 -12.69
N LYS A 13 -15.63 -7.71 -11.62
CA LYS A 13 -15.59 -7.15 -10.27
C LYS A 13 -14.23 -6.51 -10.09
N LYS A 14 -14.19 -5.18 -10.00
CA LYS A 14 -12.97 -4.45 -9.64
C LYS A 14 -12.48 -4.87 -8.26
N GLY A 15 -11.18 -4.88 -8.07
CA GLY A 15 -10.56 -5.12 -6.78
C GLY A 15 -10.84 -4.00 -5.78
N ILE A 16 -10.58 -4.28 -4.52
CA ILE A 16 -10.72 -3.33 -3.41
C ILE A 16 -9.34 -2.75 -3.07
N LEU A 17 -9.28 -1.45 -2.84
CA LEU A 17 -8.09 -0.81 -2.28
C LEU A 17 -8.11 -0.94 -0.76
N ILE A 18 -7.05 -1.53 -0.22
CA ILE A 18 -6.90 -1.81 1.21
C ILE A 18 -5.65 -1.08 1.71
N VAL A 19 -5.80 -0.30 2.74
CA VAL A 19 -4.65 0.31 3.43
C VAL A 19 -4.47 -0.36 4.78
N VAL A 20 -3.27 -0.86 5.01
CA VAL A 20 -2.86 -1.45 6.29
C VAL A 20 -1.88 -0.50 6.95
N SER A 21 -2.23 -0.02 8.12
CA SER A 21 -1.42 0.87 8.93
C SER A 21 -1.28 0.32 10.35
N GLY A 22 -0.43 0.92 11.15
CA GLY A 22 -0.19 0.52 12.53
C GLY A 22 1.21 0.90 12.98
N PHE A 23 1.46 0.75 14.28
CA PHE A 23 2.75 1.05 14.85
C PHE A 23 3.84 0.08 14.38
N SER A 24 5.07 0.56 14.33
CA SER A 24 6.25 -0.27 14.17
C SER A 24 6.24 -1.39 15.23
N GLY A 25 6.48 -2.64 14.82
CA GLY A 25 6.41 -3.80 15.74
C GLY A 25 5.00 -4.35 16.00
N ALA A 26 3.96 -3.79 15.38
CA ALA A 26 2.59 -4.31 15.52
C ALA A 26 2.35 -5.66 14.83
N GLY A 27 3.23 -6.06 13.90
CA GLY A 27 3.14 -7.32 13.18
C GLY A 27 2.63 -7.20 11.74
N LYS A 28 2.62 -6.01 11.16
CA LYS A 28 2.14 -5.77 9.78
C LYS A 28 2.86 -6.62 8.75
N GLY A 29 4.19 -6.62 8.76
CA GLY A 29 5.00 -7.37 7.80
C GLY A 29 4.72 -8.87 7.86
N THR A 30 4.60 -9.43 9.05
CA THR A 30 4.27 -10.85 9.27
C THR A 30 2.86 -11.16 8.73
N LEU A 31 1.89 -10.30 9.02
CA LEU A 31 0.52 -10.45 8.53
C LEU A 31 0.47 -10.40 7.00
N MET A 32 1.16 -9.45 6.37
CA MET A 32 1.20 -9.32 4.91
C MET A 32 1.83 -10.53 4.26
N LYS A 33 2.94 -11.00 4.80
CA LYS A 33 3.63 -12.19 4.31
C LYS A 33 2.72 -13.43 4.34
N LYS A 34 2.01 -13.63 5.44
CA LYS A 34 1.08 -14.75 5.60
C LYS A 34 -0.08 -14.65 4.61
N LEU A 35 -0.66 -13.46 4.46
CA LEU A 35 -1.75 -13.22 3.54
C LEU A 35 -1.35 -13.52 2.09
N MET A 36 -0.18 -13.05 1.66
CA MET A 36 0.34 -13.28 0.32
C MET A 36 0.71 -14.73 0.05
N GLN A 37 1.04 -15.51 1.09
CA GLN A 37 1.29 -16.95 0.97
C GLN A 37 0.01 -17.77 0.84
N ASP A 38 -1.06 -17.38 1.55
CA ASP A 38 -2.29 -18.16 1.64
C ASP A 38 -3.28 -17.85 0.51
N TYR A 39 -3.17 -16.67 -0.12
CA TYR A 39 -4.12 -16.19 -1.12
C TYR A 39 -3.38 -15.58 -2.32
N ASP A 40 -3.93 -15.75 -3.50
CA ASP A 40 -3.35 -15.27 -4.77
C ASP A 40 -4.08 -14.08 -5.40
N ASN A 41 -5.19 -13.65 -4.78
CA ASN A 41 -6.02 -12.53 -5.28
C ASN A 41 -5.55 -11.14 -4.79
N TYR A 42 -4.49 -11.08 -3.99
CA TYR A 42 -3.93 -9.83 -3.48
C TYR A 42 -2.72 -9.38 -4.27
N ALA A 43 -2.58 -8.08 -4.43
CA ALA A 43 -1.37 -7.44 -4.94
C ALA A 43 -0.84 -6.46 -3.89
N LEU A 44 0.42 -6.59 -3.55
CA LEU A 44 1.08 -5.66 -2.65
C LEU A 44 1.69 -4.52 -3.47
N SER A 45 1.31 -3.29 -3.18
CA SER A 45 1.93 -2.11 -3.77
C SER A 45 3.10 -1.65 -2.90
N ILE A 46 4.25 -1.49 -3.51
CA ILE A 46 5.42 -0.90 -2.85
C ILE A 46 5.50 0.59 -3.14
N SER A 47 6.05 1.34 -2.20
CA SER A 47 6.18 2.79 -2.31
C SER A 47 7.44 3.19 -3.07
N ALA A 48 7.40 4.37 -3.68
CA ALA A 48 8.58 5.07 -4.15
C ALA A 48 9.17 5.92 -3.02
N THR A 49 10.48 6.06 -2.99
CA THR A 49 11.17 6.89 -2.01
C THR A 49 12.44 7.52 -2.58
N THR A 50 12.79 8.68 -2.05
CA THR A 50 14.06 9.36 -2.34
C THR A 50 15.19 8.97 -1.38
N ARG A 51 14.87 8.18 -0.35
CA ARG A 51 15.86 7.62 0.56
C ARG A 51 16.79 6.66 -0.16
N GLN A 52 18.06 6.71 0.17
CA GLN A 52 19.02 5.74 -0.36
C GLN A 52 18.71 4.32 0.15
N PRO A 53 18.91 3.28 -0.68
CA PRO A 53 18.77 1.90 -0.23
C PRO A 53 19.66 1.59 0.97
N ARG A 54 19.13 0.82 1.90
CA ARG A 54 19.92 0.23 2.99
C ARG A 54 20.57 -1.06 2.50
N VAL A 55 21.57 -1.54 3.25
CA VAL A 55 22.20 -2.82 2.95
C VAL A 55 21.14 -3.93 2.92
N GLY A 56 21.11 -4.68 1.82
CA GLY A 56 20.16 -5.77 1.60
C GLY A 56 18.84 -5.36 0.95
N GLU A 57 18.59 -4.06 0.78
CA GLU A 57 17.42 -3.58 0.04
C GLU A 57 17.71 -3.53 -1.47
N GLU A 58 16.68 -3.86 -2.27
CA GLU A 58 16.77 -3.85 -3.73
C GLU A 58 15.65 -3.00 -4.34
N ASP A 59 16.00 -2.28 -5.40
CA ASP A 59 15.02 -1.51 -6.17
C ASP A 59 13.95 -2.42 -6.76
N GLY A 60 12.69 -2.01 -6.60
CA GLY A 60 11.53 -2.78 -7.05
C GLY A 60 11.09 -3.89 -6.11
N ARG A 61 11.78 -4.11 -4.99
CA ARG A 61 11.42 -5.11 -3.99
C ARG A 61 10.90 -4.48 -2.70
N GLU A 62 11.72 -3.71 -1.97
CA GLU A 62 11.27 -2.99 -0.77
C GLU A 62 10.64 -1.65 -1.13
N TYR A 63 11.30 -0.92 -2.02
CA TYR A 63 10.86 0.36 -2.55
C TYR A 63 11.24 0.50 -4.03
N PHE A 64 10.60 1.44 -4.71
CA PHE A 64 11.16 2.04 -5.90
C PHE A 64 12.03 3.22 -5.48
N PHE A 65 13.34 3.06 -5.56
CA PHE A 65 14.29 4.11 -5.19
C PHE A 65 14.47 5.09 -6.34
N THR A 66 14.28 6.37 -6.08
CA THR A 66 14.33 7.41 -7.09
C THR A 66 15.04 8.67 -6.57
N THR A 67 15.29 9.64 -7.45
CA THR A 67 15.82 10.93 -7.05
C THR A 67 14.73 11.88 -6.60
N LYS A 68 15.11 12.92 -5.86
CA LYS A 68 14.18 13.97 -5.45
C LYS A 68 13.54 14.65 -6.67
N GLU A 69 14.36 14.96 -7.67
CA GLU A 69 13.91 15.60 -8.92
C GLU A 69 12.86 14.74 -9.65
N GLU A 70 13.09 13.45 -9.75
CA GLU A 70 12.16 12.55 -10.39
C GLU A 70 10.87 12.38 -9.57
N PHE A 71 10.98 12.31 -8.25
CA PHE A 71 9.82 12.25 -7.37
C PHE A 71 8.94 13.51 -7.49
N GLU A 72 9.56 14.68 -7.54
CA GLU A 72 8.84 15.95 -7.74
C GLU A 72 8.13 16.00 -9.10
N LYS A 73 8.71 15.41 -10.14
CA LYS A 73 8.02 15.24 -11.44
C LYS A 73 6.82 14.30 -11.32
N MET A 74 6.93 13.21 -10.56
CA MET A 74 5.80 12.32 -10.30
C MET A 74 4.64 13.05 -9.62
N ILE A 75 4.95 13.93 -8.65
CA ILE A 75 3.94 14.78 -8.02
C ILE A 75 3.27 15.69 -9.05
N ALA A 76 4.06 16.39 -9.84
CA ALA A 76 3.57 17.35 -10.84
C ALA A 76 2.69 16.71 -11.92
N ARG A 77 2.94 15.43 -12.25
CA ARG A 77 2.18 14.64 -13.23
C ARG A 77 1.00 13.88 -12.62
N ASP A 78 0.74 14.03 -11.33
CA ASP A 78 -0.29 13.29 -10.60
C ASP A 78 -0.14 11.76 -10.72
N GLU A 79 1.08 11.27 -10.63
CA GLU A 79 1.44 9.85 -10.75
C GLU A 79 1.42 9.10 -9.41
N LEU A 80 1.03 9.76 -8.32
CA LEU A 80 1.00 9.20 -6.97
C LEU A 80 -0.42 9.21 -6.40
N ILE A 81 -0.81 8.13 -5.73
CA ILE A 81 -2.08 8.04 -4.99
C ILE A 81 -2.03 8.95 -3.76
N GLU A 82 -0.92 8.87 -3.05
CA GLU A 82 -0.59 9.72 -1.91
C GLU A 82 0.92 9.90 -1.84
N TYR A 83 1.36 10.93 -1.18
CA TYR A 83 2.77 11.11 -0.84
C TYR A 83 2.92 11.94 0.42
N ALA A 84 4.05 11.77 1.08
CA ALA A 84 4.44 12.55 2.24
C ALA A 84 5.94 12.78 2.24
N ARG A 85 6.35 13.88 2.84
CA ARG A 85 7.75 14.13 3.16
C ARG A 85 7.98 13.78 4.63
N TYR A 86 8.93 12.89 4.85
CA TYR A 86 9.32 12.48 6.19
C TYR A 86 10.81 12.73 6.38
N VAL A 87 11.13 13.61 7.32
CA VAL A 87 12.47 14.14 7.51
C VAL A 87 12.94 14.83 6.21
N GLU A 88 13.90 14.28 5.50
CA GLU A 88 14.44 14.84 4.26
C GLU A 88 13.99 14.08 3.01
N ASN A 89 13.27 12.98 3.18
CA ASN A 89 12.91 12.10 2.09
C ASN A 89 11.42 12.10 1.80
N TYR A 90 11.10 11.92 0.52
CA TYR A 90 9.75 11.65 0.06
C TYR A 90 9.44 10.16 0.10
N TYR A 91 8.17 9.86 0.37
CA TYR A 91 7.58 8.53 0.24
C TYR A 91 6.21 8.69 -0.42
N GLY A 92 5.90 7.83 -1.36
CA GLY A 92 4.61 7.89 -2.04
C GLY A 92 4.24 6.60 -2.75
N THR A 93 2.98 6.46 -3.05
CA THR A 93 2.43 5.26 -3.70
C THR A 93 2.21 5.53 -5.18
N PRO A 94 2.94 4.84 -6.07
CA PRO A 94 2.73 4.95 -7.51
C PRO A 94 1.30 4.55 -7.91
N LYS A 95 0.62 5.41 -8.66
CA LYS A 95 -0.78 5.25 -9.02
C LYS A 95 -1.02 4.16 -10.06
N GLN A 96 -0.19 4.11 -11.09
CA GLN A 96 -0.42 3.26 -12.26
C GLN A 96 -0.54 1.79 -11.88
N TYR A 97 0.42 1.26 -11.15
CA TYR A 97 0.41 -0.14 -10.71
C TYR A 97 -0.87 -0.49 -9.93
N VAL A 98 -1.24 0.38 -8.98
CA VAL A 98 -2.44 0.16 -8.16
C VAL A 98 -3.69 0.10 -9.03
N MET A 99 -3.85 1.05 -9.94
CA MET A 99 -5.02 1.12 -10.82
C MET A 99 -5.10 -0.09 -11.76
N GLU A 100 -3.98 -0.50 -12.34
CA GLU A 100 -3.91 -1.69 -13.20
C GLU A 100 -4.33 -2.97 -12.45
N GLN A 101 -3.86 -3.15 -11.21
CA GLN A 101 -4.22 -4.31 -10.41
C GLN A 101 -5.69 -4.31 -9.98
N LEU A 102 -6.23 -3.16 -9.59
CA LEU A 102 -7.66 -3.01 -9.27
C LEU A 102 -8.55 -3.32 -10.48
N GLU A 103 -8.20 -2.82 -11.66
CA GLU A 103 -8.92 -3.09 -12.90
C GLU A 103 -8.85 -4.58 -13.29
N ALA A 104 -7.74 -5.25 -12.97
CA ALA A 104 -7.60 -6.70 -13.17
C ALA A 104 -8.37 -7.55 -12.13
N GLY A 105 -9.09 -6.93 -11.21
CA GLY A 105 -9.90 -7.60 -10.20
C GLY A 105 -9.14 -8.04 -8.95
N LYS A 106 -7.88 -7.64 -8.80
CA LYS A 106 -7.09 -7.94 -7.60
C LYS A 106 -7.33 -6.90 -6.51
N ASP A 107 -7.35 -7.35 -5.27
CA ASP A 107 -7.36 -6.48 -4.11
C ASP A 107 -5.94 -5.98 -3.84
N VAL A 108 -5.78 -4.67 -3.80
CA VAL A 108 -4.46 -4.05 -3.66
C VAL A 108 -4.25 -3.57 -2.24
N ILE A 109 -3.13 -3.96 -1.66
CA ILE A 109 -2.76 -3.61 -0.29
C ILE A 109 -1.64 -2.56 -0.32
N LEU A 110 -1.88 -1.45 0.37
CA LEU A 110 -0.90 -0.43 0.67
C LEU A 110 -0.50 -0.56 2.14
N GLU A 111 0.77 -0.71 2.43
CA GLU A 111 1.31 -0.63 3.78
C GLU A 111 1.94 0.75 3.98
N ILE A 112 1.18 1.66 4.55
CA ILE A 112 1.57 3.07 4.74
C ILE A 112 1.19 3.57 6.13
N GLU A 113 1.72 4.73 6.51
CA GLU A 113 1.41 5.37 7.78
C GLU A 113 -0.02 5.93 7.80
N ILE A 114 -0.55 6.12 9.02
CA ILE A 114 -1.94 6.55 9.23
C ILE A 114 -2.28 7.85 8.50
N GLN A 115 -1.35 8.79 8.44
CA GLN A 115 -1.56 10.08 7.77
C GLN A 115 -1.78 9.88 6.26
N GLY A 116 -0.99 9.01 5.63
CA GLY A 116 -1.18 8.62 4.24
C GLY A 116 -2.47 7.84 4.04
N ALA A 117 -2.81 6.95 4.96
CA ALA A 117 -4.06 6.19 4.94
C ALA A 117 -5.30 7.09 4.92
N LEU A 118 -5.32 8.13 5.74
CA LEU A 118 -6.42 9.09 5.78
C LEU A 118 -6.54 9.88 4.47
N LYS A 119 -5.42 10.28 3.87
CA LYS A 119 -5.41 10.94 2.56
C LYS A 119 -5.97 10.03 1.46
N VAL A 120 -5.60 8.76 1.47
CA VAL A 120 -6.13 7.76 0.52
C VAL A 120 -7.63 7.61 0.71
N LYS A 121 -8.11 7.49 1.94
CA LYS A 121 -9.55 7.35 2.23
C LYS A 121 -10.37 8.56 1.80
N GLU A 122 -9.83 9.75 1.97
CA GLU A 122 -10.48 10.98 1.52
C GLU A 122 -10.62 11.02 -0.01
N LYS A 123 -9.58 10.64 -0.71
CA LYS A 123 -9.53 10.64 -2.19
C LYS A 123 -10.29 9.44 -2.81
N TYR A 124 -10.26 8.30 -2.14
CA TYR A 124 -10.91 7.05 -2.55
C TYR A 124 -11.81 6.53 -1.41
N PRO A 125 -13.06 7.00 -1.31
CA PRO A 125 -13.94 6.72 -0.15
C PRO A 125 -14.24 5.23 0.08
N ASP A 126 -14.17 4.41 -0.96
CA ASP A 126 -14.43 2.96 -0.89
C ASP A 126 -13.23 2.15 -0.34
N THR A 127 -12.13 2.83 -0.01
CA THR A 127 -10.93 2.20 0.55
C THR A 127 -11.22 1.58 1.91
N LEU A 128 -10.81 0.33 2.09
CA LEU A 128 -10.83 -0.34 3.39
C LEU A 128 -9.58 0.05 4.18
N LEU A 129 -9.78 0.68 5.32
CA LEU A 129 -8.68 0.98 6.26
C LEU A 129 -8.60 -0.10 7.33
N MET A 130 -7.41 -0.64 7.51
CA MET A 130 -7.10 -1.61 8.57
C MET A 130 -5.97 -1.07 9.44
N PHE A 131 -6.18 -1.06 10.74
CA PHE A 131 -5.17 -0.66 11.70
C PHE A 131 -4.73 -1.88 12.51
N VAL A 132 -3.46 -2.27 12.37
CA VAL A 132 -2.90 -3.41 13.08
C VAL A 132 -2.30 -2.95 14.40
N THR A 133 -2.79 -3.50 15.49
CA THR A 133 -2.31 -3.23 16.84
C THR A 133 -1.67 -4.48 17.44
N PRO A 134 -0.63 -4.35 18.30
CA PRO A 134 -0.12 -5.47 19.05
C PRO A 134 -1.13 -5.89 20.13
N PRO A 135 -1.03 -7.13 20.67
CA PRO A 135 -1.93 -7.61 21.74
C PRO A 135 -1.90 -6.73 22.99
N SER A 136 -0.77 -6.07 23.27
CA SER A 136 -0.61 -5.16 24.40
C SER A 136 0.57 -4.20 24.20
N ALA A 137 0.60 -3.13 25.00
CA ALA A 137 1.74 -2.22 25.02
C ALA A 137 3.04 -2.90 25.45
N ALA A 138 2.96 -3.86 26.35
CA ALA A 138 4.11 -4.65 26.81
C ALA A 138 4.74 -5.46 25.66
N VAL A 139 3.92 -6.13 24.85
CA VAL A 139 4.36 -6.88 23.67
C VAL A 139 5.00 -5.95 22.65
N LEU A 140 4.41 -4.77 22.41
CA LEU A 140 4.98 -3.77 21.50
C LEU A 140 6.36 -3.31 21.97
N LYS A 141 6.50 -2.99 23.24
CA LYS A 141 7.78 -2.60 23.84
C LYS A 141 8.85 -3.68 23.67
N GLU A 142 8.51 -4.91 23.96
CA GLU A 142 9.40 -6.06 23.80
C GLU A 142 9.90 -6.21 22.35
N ARG A 143 8.98 -6.11 21.36
CA ARG A 143 9.32 -6.19 19.95
C ARG A 143 10.21 -5.03 19.48
N LEU A 144 9.99 -3.82 19.96
CA LEU A 144 10.78 -2.65 19.60
C LEU A 144 12.18 -2.67 20.22
N VAL A 145 12.30 -3.14 21.45
CA VAL A 145 13.59 -3.25 22.15
C VAL A 145 14.44 -4.40 21.62
N GLY A 146 13.82 -5.47 21.14
CA GLY A 146 14.50 -6.65 20.58
C GLY A 146 15.04 -6.48 19.15
N ARG A 147 14.93 -5.29 18.59
CA ARG A 147 15.42 -4.97 17.23
C ARG A 147 16.87 -4.53 17.21
#